data_fc0edf30a376f6e9798f8305106c2d42
#
_entry.id   fc0edf30a376f6e9798f8305106c2d42
#
_cell.length_a   1.000
_cell.length_b   1.000
_cell.length_c   1.000
_cell.angle_alpha   90.00
_cell.angle_beta   90.00
_cell.angle_gamma   90.00
#
_symmetry.space_group_name_H-M   'P 1'
#
loop_
_entity.id
_entity.type
_entity.pdbx_description
1 polymer ?
#
loop_
_entity_poly.entity_id
_entity_poly.type
_entity_poly.pdbx_seq_one_letter_code
_entity_poly.pdbx_strand_id
1 'polypeptide(L)'
;MEAKSETNKQISSFLFILWAGGAALLSYSLVYALRKPFTAATFDGMDFFGMDYKVATTIMQIFGYLISKFFAIKIVSELKREDRLKFMVCSVALAELALVFFGLLPQPFNVFALFFNGLALGCMWGVIFSFIEGRKVTDILASLLGVSMAVSSGMAKSMGLFVVNTFGVTEFWMPALIGGLAFPLLILMGWSLNKLPQPTDEDRALRSERVTLNGEQRRQLFKSYMPLLIMLFFANLFITILRDIKEDFLVNIIDVSTISSWLFAQVDGMVTLIILGIFAMMSLINSNYRVLQVLLAMVIGGAGTISYLAFNYDALQLPTLYWLFLQSLSLYIVYLSFQTLFFERFIACFKIKGNAGFFIATIDFIGYTGTVCVLLFKEFCSPDINWMEFYNQFSGWVGIVCSIAFIGSAIYLMQRYLSLIHISEPTRPY
;
A
#
# COMPACT_ATOMS: atom_id res chain seq x y z
N MET A 1 -26.25 -37.02 -1.59
CA MET A 1 -26.24 -36.11 -2.74
C MET A 1 -25.86 -34.69 -2.32
N GLU A 2 -26.38 -34.16 -1.21
CA GLU A 2 -26.07 -32.82 -0.67
C GLU A 2 -24.59 -32.61 -0.31
N ALA A 3 -23.95 -33.52 0.42
CA ALA A 3 -22.54 -33.38 0.80
C ALA A 3 -21.60 -33.30 -0.42
N LYS A 4 -21.90 -34.00 -1.53
CA LYS A 4 -21.12 -33.92 -2.77
C LYS A 4 -21.36 -32.63 -3.53
N SER A 5 -22.57 -32.04 -3.39
CA SER A 5 -22.90 -30.71 -3.94
C SER A 5 -22.22 -29.59 -3.18
N GLU A 6 -22.17 -29.65 -1.85
CA GLU A 6 -21.47 -28.69 -1.01
C GLU A 6 -19.95 -28.70 -1.22
N THR A 7 -19.36 -29.90 -1.31
CA THR A 7 -17.92 -30.05 -1.58
C THR A 7 -17.56 -29.48 -2.96
N ASN A 8 -18.37 -29.74 -4.00
CA ASN A 8 -18.16 -29.17 -5.33
C ASN A 8 -18.31 -27.64 -5.35
N LYS A 9 -19.25 -27.08 -4.58
CA LYS A 9 -19.48 -25.64 -4.44
C LYS A 9 -18.32 -24.95 -3.72
N GLN A 10 -17.75 -25.58 -2.69
CA GLN A 10 -16.56 -25.11 -1.96
C GLN A 10 -15.29 -25.14 -2.84
N ILE A 11 -15.07 -26.24 -3.57
CA ILE A 11 -13.92 -26.36 -4.50
C ILE A 11 -14.03 -25.32 -5.61
N SER A 12 -15.21 -25.09 -6.16
CA SER A 12 -15.45 -24.06 -7.18
C SER A 12 -15.18 -22.65 -6.63
N SER A 13 -15.56 -22.36 -5.39
CA SER A 13 -15.28 -21.08 -4.71
C SER A 13 -13.79 -20.88 -4.45
N PHE A 14 -13.08 -21.90 -4.00
CA PHE A 14 -11.62 -21.84 -3.77
C PHE A 14 -10.85 -21.60 -5.06
N LEU A 15 -11.17 -22.34 -6.13
CA LEU A 15 -10.53 -22.14 -7.45
C LEU A 15 -10.78 -20.74 -8.01
N PHE A 16 -11.99 -20.21 -7.77
CA PHE A 16 -12.31 -18.83 -8.16
C PHE A 16 -11.45 -17.80 -7.39
N ILE A 17 -11.29 -17.97 -6.07
CA ILE A 17 -10.44 -17.09 -5.24
C ILE A 17 -8.99 -17.17 -5.72
N LEU A 18 -8.49 -18.37 -6.00
CA LEU A 18 -7.12 -18.56 -6.50
C LEU A 18 -6.93 -17.87 -7.86
N TRP A 19 -7.87 -18.03 -8.78
CA TRP A 19 -7.82 -17.38 -10.09
C TRP A 19 -7.93 -15.86 -9.99
N ALA A 20 -9.01 -15.35 -9.40
CA ALA A 20 -9.28 -13.92 -9.36
C ALA A 20 -8.29 -13.18 -8.45
N GLY A 21 -7.99 -13.73 -7.28
CA GLY A 21 -7.04 -13.18 -6.33
C GLY A 21 -5.60 -13.25 -6.83
N GLY A 22 -5.20 -14.39 -7.40
CA GLY A 22 -3.89 -14.57 -8.03
C GLY A 22 -3.67 -13.61 -9.21
N ALA A 23 -4.66 -13.49 -10.10
CA ALA A 23 -4.58 -12.55 -11.22
C ALA A 23 -4.51 -11.09 -10.75
N ALA A 24 -5.26 -10.70 -9.71
CA ALA A 24 -5.23 -9.37 -9.14
C ALA A 24 -3.87 -9.07 -8.47
N LEU A 25 -3.38 -10.00 -7.63
CA LEU A 25 -2.07 -9.91 -6.98
C LEU A 25 -0.95 -9.76 -8.01
N LEU A 26 -0.90 -10.64 -9.01
CA LEU A 26 0.12 -10.61 -10.06
C LEU A 26 0.00 -9.34 -10.92
N SER A 27 -1.22 -8.90 -11.28
CA SER A 27 -1.41 -7.66 -12.05
C SER A 27 -0.79 -6.47 -11.31
N TYR A 28 -1.06 -6.31 -10.03
CA TYR A 28 -0.54 -5.16 -9.29
C TYR A 28 0.96 -5.30 -8.98
N SER A 29 1.46 -6.51 -8.78
CA SER A 29 2.90 -6.77 -8.69
C SER A 29 3.63 -6.37 -9.97
N LEU A 30 3.05 -6.63 -11.14
CA LEU A 30 3.61 -6.22 -12.43
C LEU A 30 3.50 -4.69 -12.66
N VAL A 31 2.48 -4.02 -12.10
CA VAL A 31 2.44 -2.54 -12.04
C VAL A 31 3.63 -1.99 -11.25
N TYR A 32 4.02 -2.65 -10.15
CA TYR A 32 5.21 -2.28 -9.40
C TYR A 32 6.50 -2.46 -10.21
N ALA A 33 6.57 -3.45 -11.09
CA ALA A 33 7.71 -3.63 -12.00
C ALA A 33 7.86 -2.50 -13.04
N LEU A 34 6.79 -1.74 -13.32
CA LEU A 34 6.87 -0.51 -14.13
C LEU A 34 7.08 0.75 -13.27
N ARG A 35 6.90 0.66 -11.97
CA ARG A 35 6.91 1.83 -11.09
C ARG A 35 8.20 1.96 -10.28
N LYS A 36 8.68 0.88 -9.69
CA LYS A 36 9.67 0.91 -8.61
C LYS A 36 11.11 0.51 -8.96
N PRO A 37 11.45 -0.07 -10.13
CA PRO A 37 12.85 -0.48 -10.38
C PRO A 37 13.86 0.65 -10.27
N PHE A 38 13.55 1.88 -10.70
CA PHE A 38 14.46 3.04 -10.60
C PHE A 38 14.90 3.30 -9.15
N THR A 39 14.13 2.85 -8.15
CA THR A 39 14.49 3.01 -6.74
C THR A 39 15.67 2.11 -6.31
N ALA A 40 16.07 1.16 -7.16
CA ALA A 40 17.28 0.36 -6.98
C ALA A 40 18.57 1.11 -7.36
N ALA A 41 18.45 2.20 -8.13
CA ALA A 41 19.58 3.04 -8.51
C ALA A 41 19.91 4.04 -7.38
N THR A 42 21.20 4.36 -7.22
CA THR A 42 21.66 5.38 -6.27
C THR A 42 21.83 6.74 -6.92
N PHE A 43 22.16 6.80 -8.21
CA PHE A 43 22.45 8.01 -8.98
C PHE A 43 23.57 8.84 -8.36
N ASP A 44 24.63 8.19 -7.86
CA ASP A 44 25.69 8.81 -7.10
C ASP A 44 26.39 9.96 -7.87
N GLY A 45 26.58 11.10 -7.18
CA GLY A 45 27.23 12.27 -7.72
C GLY A 45 26.42 13.06 -8.74
N MET A 46 25.12 12.77 -8.88
CA MET A 46 24.23 13.50 -9.79
C MET A 46 23.35 14.48 -9.02
N ASP A 47 23.07 15.62 -9.67
CA ASP A 47 22.14 16.61 -9.12
C ASP A 47 21.08 17.05 -10.14
N PHE A 48 19.95 17.52 -9.63
CA PHE A 48 18.87 18.14 -10.38
C PHE A 48 18.71 19.59 -9.89
N PHE A 49 19.40 20.52 -10.54
CA PHE A 49 19.40 21.95 -10.19
C PHE A 49 19.69 22.21 -8.70
N GLY A 50 20.69 21.52 -8.15
CA GLY A 50 21.12 21.66 -6.76
C GLY A 50 20.34 20.79 -5.76
N MET A 51 19.47 19.90 -6.23
CA MET A 51 18.80 18.87 -5.45
C MET A 51 19.40 17.49 -5.77
N ASP A 52 19.54 16.62 -4.78
CA ASP A 52 19.91 15.22 -5.02
C ASP A 52 19.03 14.59 -6.10
N TYR A 53 19.68 13.97 -7.10
CA TYR A 53 18.97 13.44 -8.27
C TYR A 53 17.98 12.34 -7.92
N LYS A 54 18.31 11.48 -6.93
CA LYS A 54 17.43 10.44 -6.43
C LYS A 54 16.17 11.02 -5.78
N VAL A 55 16.34 12.09 -4.99
CA VAL A 55 15.23 12.81 -4.37
C VAL A 55 14.34 13.43 -5.44
N ALA A 56 14.92 14.09 -6.44
CA ALA A 56 14.18 14.70 -7.54
C ALA A 56 13.35 13.66 -8.33
N THR A 57 13.96 12.53 -8.69
CA THR A 57 13.27 11.44 -9.42
C THR A 57 12.11 10.89 -8.62
N THR A 58 12.29 10.67 -7.33
CA THR A 58 11.27 10.16 -6.41
C THR A 58 10.11 11.16 -6.25
N ILE A 59 10.41 12.43 -6.00
CA ILE A 59 9.38 13.49 -5.88
C ILE A 59 8.57 13.60 -7.17
N MET A 60 9.21 13.61 -8.33
CA MET A 60 8.52 13.73 -9.63
C MET A 60 7.56 12.56 -9.86
N GLN A 61 7.98 11.33 -9.56
CA GLN A 61 7.09 10.18 -9.70
C GLN A 61 5.93 10.22 -8.71
N ILE A 62 6.18 10.54 -7.43
CA ILE A 62 5.13 10.65 -6.41
C ILE A 62 4.15 11.76 -6.77
N PHE A 63 4.64 12.90 -7.28
CA PHE A 63 3.78 14.02 -7.68
C PHE A 63 2.87 13.65 -8.85
N GLY A 64 3.38 12.98 -9.89
CA GLY A 64 2.56 12.44 -10.96
C GLY A 64 1.50 11.45 -10.45
N TYR A 65 1.90 10.55 -9.56
CA TYR A 65 1.02 9.57 -8.93
C TYR A 65 -0.08 10.21 -8.08
N LEU A 66 0.25 11.25 -7.33
CA LEU A 66 -0.70 12.03 -6.51
C LEU A 66 -1.78 12.70 -7.36
N ILE A 67 -1.38 13.35 -8.47
CA ILE A 67 -2.31 13.95 -9.42
C ILE A 67 -3.22 12.89 -10.02
N SER A 68 -2.66 11.75 -10.44
CA SER A 68 -3.44 10.63 -10.96
C SER A 68 -4.46 10.11 -9.95
N LYS A 69 -4.08 9.97 -8.67
CA LYS A 69 -5.00 9.55 -7.60
C LYS A 69 -6.13 10.54 -7.36
N PHE A 70 -5.88 11.83 -7.49
CA PHE A 70 -6.93 12.85 -7.38
C PHE A 70 -8.03 12.63 -8.43
N PHE A 71 -7.65 12.32 -9.67
CA PHE A 71 -8.61 12.04 -10.74
C PHE A 71 -9.15 10.61 -10.72
N ALA A 72 -8.45 9.67 -10.07
CA ALA A 72 -8.80 8.24 -10.07
C ALA A 72 -10.20 7.98 -9.52
N ILE A 73 -10.65 8.73 -8.51
CA ILE A 73 -11.99 8.59 -7.92
C ILE A 73 -13.06 8.72 -8.98
N LYS A 74 -12.95 9.75 -9.83
CA LYS A 74 -13.89 9.98 -10.92
C LYS A 74 -13.70 8.96 -12.05
N ILE A 75 -12.47 8.81 -12.54
CA ILE A 75 -12.16 7.93 -13.66
C ILE A 75 -12.61 6.49 -13.38
N VAL A 76 -12.23 5.93 -12.22
CA VAL A 76 -12.55 4.53 -11.88
C VAL A 76 -14.05 4.33 -11.66
N SER A 77 -14.76 5.32 -11.09
CA SER A 77 -16.20 5.23 -10.87
C SER A 77 -17.03 5.27 -12.17
N GLU A 78 -16.55 6.00 -13.18
CA GLU A 78 -17.21 6.14 -14.48
C GLU A 78 -16.76 5.07 -15.49
N LEU A 79 -15.67 4.31 -15.20
CA LEU A 79 -15.07 3.36 -16.13
C LEU A 79 -15.95 2.11 -16.31
N LYS A 80 -16.52 1.97 -17.48
CA LYS A 80 -17.34 0.80 -17.85
C LYS A 80 -16.49 -0.45 -17.92
N ARG A 81 -17.08 -1.61 -17.62
CA ARG A 81 -16.39 -2.89 -17.59
C ARG A 81 -15.67 -3.21 -18.92
N GLU A 82 -16.29 -2.91 -20.05
CA GLU A 82 -15.77 -3.13 -21.39
C GLU A 82 -14.51 -2.32 -21.71
N ASP A 83 -14.34 -1.17 -21.04
CA ASP A 83 -13.22 -0.25 -21.24
C ASP A 83 -12.07 -0.45 -20.23
N ARG A 84 -12.28 -1.23 -19.15
CA ARG A 84 -11.27 -1.42 -18.10
C ARG A 84 -9.95 -2.00 -18.62
N LEU A 85 -10.03 -3.02 -19.46
CA LEU A 85 -8.83 -3.64 -20.06
C LEU A 85 -8.13 -2.66 -21.00
N LYS A 86 -8.87 -1.92 -21.84
CA LYS A 86 -8.30 -0.92 -22.74
C LYS A 86 -7.59 0.19 -21.94
N PHE A 87 -8.26 0.70 -20.91
CA PHE A 87 -7.68 1.72 -20.03
C PHE A 87 -6.40 1.22 -19.37
N MET A 88 -6.42 -0.02 -18.83
CA MET A 88 -5.25 -0.64 -18.23
C MET A 88 -4.09 -0.74 -19.23
N VAL A 89 -4.33 -1.25 -20.44
CA VAL A 89 -3.30 -1.39 -21.49
C VAL A 89 -2.74 -0.02 -21.90
N CYS A 90 -3.60 0.97 -22.13
CA CYS A 90 -3.16 2.32 -22.47
C CYS A 90 -2.31 2.97 -21.37
N SER A 91 -2.74 2.85 -20.11
CA SER A 91 -2.01 3.40 -18.96
C SER A 91 -0.63 2.74 -18.80
N VAL A 92 -0.56 1.42 -18.93
CA VAL A 92 0.70 0.67 -18.82
C VAL A 92 1.63 0.99 -19.99
N ALA A 93 1.09 1.11 -21.22
CA ALA A 93 1.87 1.51 -22.40
C ALA A 93 2.45 2.93 -22.23
N LEU A 94 1.66 3.86 -21.70
CA LEU A 94 2.14 5.22 -21.40
C LEU A 94 3.20 5.21 -20.30
N ALA A 95 3.04 4.38 -19.27
CA ALA A 95 4.02 4.24 -18.21
C ALA A 95 5.35 3.67 -18.73
N GLU A 96 5.31 2.65 -19.58
CA GLU A 96 6.50 2.08 -20.19
C GLU A 96 7.17 3.05 -21.14
N LEU A 97 6.40 3.77 -21.97
CA LEU A 97 6.94 4.82 -22.85
C LEU A 97 7.66 5.90 -22.03
N ALA A 98 7.14 6.28 -20.88
CA ALA A 98 7.78 7.23 -19.97
C ALA A 98 9.12 6.66 -19.44
N LEU A 99 9.21 5.35 -19.12
CA LEU A 99 10.49 4.74 -18.71
C LEU A 99 11.51 4.71 -19.86
N VAL A 100 11.07 4.47 -21.09
CA VAL A 100 11.94 4.57 -22.28
C VAL A 100 12.47 6.02 -22.43
N PHE A 101 11.61 7.03 -22.25
CA PHE A 101 12.05 8.42 -22.25
C PHE A 101 12.99 8.75 -21.09
N PHE A 102 12.83 8.12 -19.92
CA PHE A 102 13.79 8.27 -18.83
C PHE A 102 15.21 7.81 -19.21
N GLY A 103 15.31 6.76 -20.04
CA GLY A 103 16.58 6.29 -20.59
C GLY A 103 17.12 7.13 -21.75
N LEU A 104 16.24 7.72 -22.59
CA LEU A 104 16.63 8.43 -23.82
C LEU A 104 16.93 9.90 -23.62
N LEU A 105 16.21 10.60 -22.74
CA LEU A 105 16.34 12.03 -22.57
C LEU A 105 17.65 12.38 -21.87
N PRO A 106 18.27 13.53 -22.23
CA PRO A 106 19.47 13.99 -21.56
C PRO A 106 19.19 14.39 -20.12
N GLN A 107 20.15 14.13 -19.24
CA GLN A 107 20.12 14.60 -17.86
C GLN A 107 20.30 16.13 -17.82
N PRO A 108 19.67 16.83 -16.86
CA PRO A 108 18.78 16.33 -15.81
C PRO A 108 17.30 16.25 -16.22
N PHE A 109 16.93 16.56 -17.47
CA PHE A 109 15.54 16.69 -17.93
C PHE A 109 14.76 15.37 -17.97
N ASN A 110 15.45 14.23 -18.00
CA ASN A 110 14.83 12.91 -17.99
C ASN A 110 14.04 12.63 -16.69
N VAL A 111 14.29 13.35 -15.60
CA VAL A 111 13.50 13.30 -14.35
C VAL A 111 12.01 13.54 -14.61
N PHE A 112 11.65 14.42 -15.56
CA PHE A 112 10.26 14.69 -15.92
C PHE A 112 9.52 13.46 -16.50
N ALA A 113 10.23 12.51 -17.08
CA ALA A 113 9.63 11.28 -17.58
C ALA A 113 9.00 10.47 -16.44
N LEU A 114 9.58 10.47 -15.24
CA LEU A 114 9.02 9.78 -14.08
C LEU A 114 7.74 10.42 -13.57
N PHE A 115 7.53 11.71 -13.77
CA PHE A 115 6.22 12.35 -13.53
C PHE A 115 5.12 11.69 -14.37
N PHE A 116 5.35 11.51 -15.68
CA PHE A 116 4.39 10.87 -16.57
C PHE A 116 4.20 9.38 -16.24
N ASN A 117 5.25 8.68 -15.82
CA ASN A 117 5.16 7.30 -15.32
C ASN A 117 4.23 7.24 -14.09
N GLY A 118 4.43 8.10 -13.09
CA GLY A 118 3.57 8.20 -11.93
C GLY A 118 2.12 8.53 -12.28
N LEU A 119 1.91 9.50 -13.18
CA LEU A 119 0.60 9.93 -13.66
C LEU A 119 -0.15 8.77 -14.34
N ALA A 120 0.52 7.98 -15.15
CA ALA A 120 -0.08 6.83 -15.84
C ALA A 120 -0.49 5.70 -14.88
N LEU A 121 0.28 5.48 -13.80
CA LEU A 121 0.08 4.33 -12.92
C LEU A 121 -0.82 4.60 -11.70
N GLY A 122 -1.10 5.85 -11.34
CA GLY A 122 -1.81 6.17 -10.09
C GLY A 122 -3.24 5.65 -10.00
N CYS A 123 -3.94 5.44 -11.13
CA CYS A 123 -5.28 4.86 -11.17
C CYS A 123 -5.30 3.33 -11.11
N MET A 124 -4.16 2.65 -11.31
CA MET A 124 -4.11 1.21 -11.61
C MET A 124 -4.65 0.32 -10.49
N TRP A 125 -4.42 0.71 -9.21
CA TRP A 125 -5.00 -0.04 -8.08
C TRP A 125 -6.53 -0.08 -8.16
N GLY A 126 -7.15 1.07 -8.37
CA GLY A 126 -8.62 1.17 -8.48
C GLY A 126 -9.18 0.41 -9.70
N VAL A 127 -8.48 0.45 -10.82
CA VAL A 127 -8.86 -0.29 -12.04
C VAL A 127 -8.81 -1.80 -11.80
N ILE A 128 -7.72 -2.32 -11.22
CA ILE A 128 -7.58 -3.75 -10.90
C ILE A 128 -8.63 -4.16 -9.87
N PHE A 129 -8.81 -3.36 -8.81
CA PHE A 129 -9.83 -3.60 -7.80
C PHE A 129 -11.23 -3.69 -8.39
N SER A 130 -11.57 -2.84 -9.38
CA SER A 130 -12.87 -2.85 -10.03
C SER A 130 -13.25 -4.18 -10.71
N PHE A 131 -12.27 -5.00 -11.12
CA PHE A 131 -12.53 -6.33 -11.69
C PHE A 131 -12.98 -7.37 -10.66
N ILE A 132 -12.51 -7.22 -9.40
CA ILE A 132 -12.72 -8.19 -8.33
C ILE A 132 -13.80 -7.77 -7.32
N GLU A 133 -14.20 -6.51 -7.34
CA GLU A 133 -15.20 -5.98 -6.41
C GLU A 133 -16.62 -6.50 -6.71
N GLY A 134 -17.51 -6.38 -5.73
CA GLY A 134 -18.93 -6.70 -5.89
C GLY A 134 -19.28 -8.18 -5.66
N ARG A 135 -18.38 -8.95 -5.04
CA ARG A 135 -18.54 -10.39 -4.81
C ARG A 135 -18.57 -10.70 -3.31
N LYS A 136 -19.17 -11.83 -2.94
CA LYS A 136 -19.17 -12.35 -1.57
C LYS A 136 -17.76 -12.48 -0.99
N VAL A 137 -16.77 -12.82 -1.83
CA VAL A 137 -15.37 -13.02 -1.46
C VAL A 137 -14.49 -11.79 -1.72
N THR A 138 -15.07 -10.61 -1.95
CA THR A 138 -14.33 -9.38 -2.25
C THR A 138 -13.28 -9.05 -1.18
N ASP A 139 -13.55 -9.29 0.10
CA ASP A 139 -12.63 -8.96 1.20
C ASP A 139 -11.33 -9.78 1.10
N ILE A 140 -11.44 -11.07 0.76
CA ILE A 140 -10.28 -11.95 0.54
C ILE A 140 -9.50 -11.48 -0.70
N LEU A 141 -10.20 -11.17 -1.79
CA LEU A 141 -9.57 -10.69 -3.03
C LEU A 141 -8.89 -9.33 -2.84
N ALA A 142 -9.51 -8.43 -2.07
CA ALA A 142 -8.94 -7.13 -1.71
C ALA A 142 -7.70 -7.27 -0.83
N SER A 143 -7.70 -8.22 0.11
CA SER A 143 -6.54 -8.51 0.95
C SER A 143 -5.37 -9.04 0.12
N LEU A 144 -5.61 -9.95 -0.83
CA LEU A 144 -4.59 -10.45 -1.76
C LEU A 144 -4.02 -9.32 -2.63
N LEU A 145 -4.89 -8.44 -3.15
CA LEU A 145 -4.46 -7.26 -3.89
C LEU A 145 -3.66 -6.29 -3.01
N GLY A 146 -4.09 -6.05 -1.77
CA GLY A 146 -3.40 -5.16 -0.83
C GLY A 146 -2.00 -5.65 -0.47
N VAL A 147 -1.86 -6.93 -0.17
CA VAL A 147 -0.58 -7.53 0.21
C VAL A 147 0.43 -7.55 -0.94
N SER A 148 -0.01 -7.52 -2.20
CA SER A 148 0.90 -7.39 -3.34
C SER A 148 1.80 -6.15 -3.26
N MET A 149 1.34 -5.08 -2.58
CA MET A 149 2.15 -3.86 -2.37
C MET A 149 3.44 -4.16 -1.61
N ALA A 150 3.37 -4.99 -0.57
CA ALA A 150 4.54 -5.32 0.26
C ALA A 150 5.57 -6.14 -0.51
N VAL A 151 5.17 -7.26 -1.11
CA VAL A 151 6.09 -8.15 -1.82
C VAL A 151 6.69 -7.52 -3.07
N SER A 152 5.91 -6.69 -3.75
CA SER A 152 6.30 -6.17 -5.07
C SER A 152 7.38 -5.11 -5.01
N SER A 153 7.45 -4.33 -3.93
CA SER A 153 8.47 -3.30 -3.73
C SER A 153 9.86 -3.91 -3.64
N GLY A 154 10.04 -4.92 -2.78
CA GLY A 154 11.31 -5.63 -2.65
C GLY A 154 11.68 -6.40 -3.91
N MET A 155 10.70 -7.03 -4.58
CA MET A 155 10.95 -7.74 -5.85
C MET A 155 11.43 -6.77 -6.94
N ALA A 156 10.79 -5.61 -7.10
CA ALA A 156 11.19 -4.61 -8.10
C ALA A 156 12.61 -4.10 -7.87
N LYS A 157 13.00 -3.82 -6.61
CA LYS A 157 14.37 -3.44 -6.25
C LYS A 157 15.37 -4.56 -6.51
N SER A 158 15.05 -5.77 -6.10
CA SER A 158 15.91 -6.94 -6.32
C SER A 158 16.15 -7.20 -7.81
N MET A 159 15.10 -7.09 -8.63
CA MET A 159 15.23 -7.19 -10.09
C MET A 159 16.08 -6.06 -10.67
N GLY A 160 15.92 -4.82 -10.15
CA GLY A 160 16.75 -3.68 -10.54
C GLY A 160 18.23 -3.94 -10.28
N LEU A 161 18.58 -4.31 -9.04
CA LEU A 161 19.97 -4.65 -8.68
C LEU A 161 20.50 -5.84 -9.49
N PHE A 162 19.70 -6.88 -9.68
CA PHE A 162 20.09 -8.04 -10.48
C PHE A 162 20.42 -7.64 -11.92
N VAL A 163 19.58 -6.84 -12.56
CA VAL A 163 19.79 -6.39 -13.95
C VAL A 163 21.03 -5.52 -14.07
N VAL A 164 21.25 -4.57 -13.17
CA VAL A 164 22.43 -3.72 -13.14
C VAL A 164 23.70 -4.54 -12.89
N ASN A 165 23.71 -5.36 -11.85
CA ASN A 165 24.91 -6.08 -11.42
C ASN A 165 25.27 -7.25 -12.35
N THR A 166 24.29 -7.93 -12.97
CA THR A 166 24.54 -9.12 -13.77
C THR A 166 24.73 -8.80 -15.26
N PHE A 167 23.93 -7.88 -15.79
CA PHE A 167 23.93 -7.54 -17.21
C PHE A 167 24.63 -6.23 -17.53
N GLY A 168 25.06 -5.47 -16.52
CA GLY A 168 25.72 -4.18 -16.72
C GLY A 168 24.84 -3.10 -17.36
N VAL A 169 23.52 -3.23 -17.23
CA VAL A 169 22.56 -2.25 -17.74
C VAL A 169 22.68 -0.97 -16.91
N THR A 170 22.69 0.18 -17.56
CA THR A 170 22.76 1.47 -16.85
C THR A 170 21.51 1.71 -16.00
N GLU A 171 21.66 2.45 -14.91
CA GLU A 171 20.58 2.82 -13.98
C GLU A 171 19.40 3.50 -14.68
N PHE A 172 19.64 4.19 -15.81
CA PHE A 172 18.62 4.88 -16.59
C PHE A 172 17.79 3.95 -17.49
N TRP A 173 18.41 2.90 -18.02
CA TRP A 173 17.72 1.93 -18.90
C TRP A 173 17.14 0.73 -18.15
N MET A 174 17.62 0.47 -16.93
CA MET A 174 17.17 -0.64 -16.09
C MET A 174 15.64 -0.62 -15.86
N PRO A 175 15.00 0.53 -15.54
CA PRO A 175 13.54 0.54 -15.34
C PRO A 175 12.75 0.19 -16.61
N ALA A 176 13.17 0.69 -17.79
CA ALA A 176 12.52 0.38 -19.06
C ALA A 176 12.69 -1.09 -19.45
N LEU A 177 13.85 -1.69 -19.19
CA LEU A 177 14.07 -3.11 -19.46
C LEU A 177 13.13 -4.00 -18.63
N ILE A 178 13.03 -3.71 -17.32
CA ILE A 178 12.17 -4.48 -16.41
C ILE A 178 10.69 -4.24 -16.73
N GLY A 179 10.30 -2.98 -16.99
CA GLY A 179 8.96 -2.62 -17.41
C GLY A 179 8.55 -3.31 -18.72
N GLY A 180 9.42 -3.30 -19.72
CA GLY A 180 9.20 -3.96 -21.01
C GLY A 180 9.01 -5.48 -20.90
N LEU A 181 9.71 -6.13 -19.97
CA LEU A 181 9.50 -7.56 -19.67
C LEU A 181 8.18 -7.81 -18.91
N ALA A 182 7.81 -6.90 -18.01
CA ALA A 182 6.57 -6.99 -17.25
C ALA A 182 5.33 -6.67 -18.08
N PHE A 183 5.45 -5.83 -19.11
CA PHE A 183 4.35 -5.32 -19.92
C PHE A 183 3.47 -6.44 -20.54
N PRO A 184 4.00 -7.41 -21.30
CA PRO A 184 3.17 -8.46 -21.89
C PRO A 184 2.50 -9.35 -20.83
N LEU A 185 3.18 -9.62 -19.71
CA LEU A 185 2.64 -10.40 -18.61
C LEU A 185 1.48 -9.66 -17.94
N LEU A 186 1.59 -8.33 -17.79
CA LEU A 186 0.53 -7.51 -17.21
C LEU A 186 -0.71 -7.47 -18.12
N ILE A 187 -0.53 -7.41 -19.45
CA ILE A 187 -1.64 -7.51 -20.40
C ILE A 187 -2.33 -8.87 -20.27
N LEU A 188 -1.56 -9.96 -20.15
CA LEU A 188 -2.10 -11.31 -19.97
C LEU A 188 -2.92 -11.41 -18.66
N MET A 189 -2.42 -10.87 -17.57
CA MET A 189 -3.15 -10.84 -16.29
C MET A 189 -4.40 -9.96 -16.36
N GLY A 190 -4.32 -8.79 -17.02
CA GLY A 190 -5.47 -7.94 -17.27
C GLY A 190 -6.55 -8.61 -18.14
N TRP A 191 -6.13 -9.35 -19.16
CA TRP A 191 -7.04 -10.17 -19.95
C TRP A 191 -7.68 -11.28 -19.11
N SER A 192 -6.93 -11.94 -18.24
CA SER A 192 -7.43 -12.93 -17.29
C SER A 192 -8.49 -12.33 -16.35
N LEU A 193 -8.24 -11.14 -15.79
CA LEU A 193 -9.20 -10.41 -14.96
C LEU A 193 -10.47 -10.03 -15.74
N ASN A 194 -10.33 -9.63 -17.00
CA ASN A 194 -11.48 -9.28 -17.86
C ASN A 194 -12.38 -10.47 -18.17
N LYS A 195 -11.85 -11.71 -18.12
CA LYS A 195 -12.58 -12.96 -18.30
C LYS A 195 -13.34 -13.44 -17.05
N LEU A 196 -13.14 -12.81 -15.91
CA LEU A 196 -13.87 -13.17 -14.70
C LEU A 196 -15.39 -13.05 -14.92
N PRO A 197 -16.22 -14.00 -14.45
CA PRO A 197 -17.67 -13.93 -14.55
C PRO A 197 -18.20 -12.66 -13.85
N GLN A 198 -19.37 -12.19 -14.20
CA GLN A 198 -19.98 -11.07 -13.49
C GLN A 198 -20.41 -11.50 -12.08
N PRO A 199 -20.46 -10.55 -11.10
CA PRO A 199 -21.08 -10.81 -9.80
C PRO A 199 -22.51 -11.32 -9.97
N THR A 200 -22.84 -12.40 -9.25
CA THR A 200 -24.18 -12.98 -9.26
C THR A 200 -25.18 -12.10 -8.52
N ASP A 201 -26.48 -12.37 -8.67
CA ASP A 201 -27.52 -11.64 -7.91
C ASP A 201 -27.42 -11.95 -6.41
N GLU A 202 -26.94 -13.15 -6.03
CA GLU A 202 -26.63 -13.52 -4.66
C GLU A 202 -25.46 -12.67 -4.11
N ASP A 203 -24.41 -12.47 -4.91
CA ASP A 203 -23.28 -11.58 -4.56
C ASP A 203 -23.76 -10.14 -4.31
N ARG A 204 -24.67 -9.66 -5.14
CA ARG A 204 -25.24 -8.29 -5.03
C ARG A 204 -26.15 -8.14 -3.83
N ALA A 205 -26.95 -9.17 -3.51
CA ALA A 205 -27.89 -9.15 -2.39
C ALA A 205 -27.20 -9.22 -1.02
N LEU A 206 -26.08 -9.96 -0.92
CA LEU A 206 -25.28 -10.10 0.31
C LEU A 206 -24.41 -8.89 0.60
N ARG A 207 -24.25 -8.00 -0.36
CA ARG A 207 -23.45 -6.79 -0.21
C ARG A 207 -24.36 -5.64 0.21
N SER A 208 -24.06 -5.05 1.37
CA SER A 208 -24.61 -3.74 1.71
C SER A 208 -24.33 -2.77 0.55
N GLU A 209 -25.38 -2.14 0.03
CA GLU A 209 -25.23 -1.10 -1.02
C GLU A 209 -24.11 -0.16 -0.60
N ARG A 210 -23.12 0.01 -1.47
CA ARG A 210 -22.13 1.08 -1.31
C ARG A 210 -22.88 2.40 -1.37
N VAL A 211 -23.25 2.91 -0.21
CA VAL A 211 -23.86 4.22 -0.12
C VAL A 211 -22.79 5.24 -0.45
N THR A 212 -22.93 5.87 -1.62
CA THR A 212 -22.13 7.05 -1.95
C THR A 212 -22.53 8.15 -0.99
N LEU A 213 -21.63 8.48 -0.05
CA LEU A 213 -21.85 9.58 0.88
C LEU A 213 -21.85 10.89 0.11
N ASN A 214 -22.91 11.69 0.25
CA ASN A 214 -22.90 13.07 -0.20
C ASN A 214 -22.00 13.94 0.70
N GLY A 215 -21.71 15.18 0.29
CA GLY A 215 -20.80 16.07 1.03
C GLY A 215 -21.21 16.31 2.48
N GLU A 216 -22.52 16.40 2.74
CA GLU A 216 -23.07 16.65 4.07
C GLU A 216 -22.96 15.41 4.98
N GLN A 217 -23.27 14.23 4.45
CA GLN A 217 -23.09 12.97 5.16
C GLN A 217 -21.62 12.71 5.52
N ARG A 218 -20.69 13.03 4.61
CA ARG A 218 -19.25 12.97 4.89
C ARG A 218 -18.86 13.91 6.03
N ARG A 219 -19.33 15.15 6.00
CA ARG A 219 -19.06 16.13 7.06
C ARG A 219 -19.62 15.69 8.42
N GLN A 220 -20.82 15.13 8.44
CA GLN A 220 -21.45 14.62 9.65
C GLN A 220 -20.69 13.41 10.22
N LEU A 221 -20.26 12.49 9.36
CA LEU A 221 -19.42 11.34 9.75
C LEU A 221 -18.09 11.80 10.37
N PHE A 222 -17.40 12.75 9.72
CA PHE A 222 -16.18 13.33 10.27
C PHE A 222 -16.40 13.97 11.61
N LYS A 223 -17.45 14.77 11.79
CA LYS A 223 -17.78 15.40 13.07
C LYS A 223 -18.05 14.38 14.17
N SER A 224 -18.77 13.28 13.86
CA SER A 224 -19.16 12.26 14.85
C SER A 224 -17.97 11.46 15.39
N TYR A 225 -16.92 11.27 14.59
CA TYR A 225 -15.73 10.49 14.94
C TYR A 225 -14.43 11.31 14.85
N MET A 226 -14.54 12.65 14.88
CA MET A 226 -13.43 13.57 14.64
C MET A 226 -12.17 13.28 15.48
N PRO A 227 -12.25 13.05 16.82
CA PRO A 227 -11.04 12.79 17.60
C PRO A 227 -10.31 11.51 17.15
N LEU A 228 -11.06 10.45 16.87
CA LEU A 228 -10.51 9.20 16.37
C LEU A 228 -9.87 9.37 14.99
N LEU A 229 -10.60 10.00 14.06
CA LEU A 229 -10.12 10.16 12.67
C LEU A 229 -8.88 11.05 12.60
N ILE A 230 -8.79 12.09 13.41
CA ILE A 230 -7.59 12.93 13.50
C ILE A 230 -6.39 12.10 13.97
N MET A 231 -6.53 11.33 15.06
CA MET A 231 -5.44 10.49 15.58
C MET A 231 -4.99 9.44 14.55
N LEU A 232 -5.95 8.77 13.91
CA LEU A 232 -5.65 7.73 12.92
C LEU A 232 -5.03 8.30 11.65
N PHE A 233 -5.53 9.42 11.13
CA PHE A 233 -5.00 10.06 9.93
C PHE A 233 -3.61 10.61 10.16
N PHE A 234 -3.39 11.22 11.33
CA PHE A 234 -2.09 11.71 11.75
C PHE A 234 -1.07 10.57 11.86
N ALA A 235 -1.41 9.49 12.56
CA ALA A 235 -0.53 8.33 12.66
C ALA A 235 -0.26 7.70 11.28
N ASN A 236 -1.29 7.52 10.46
CA ASN A 236 -1.13 6.94 9.13
C ASN A 236 -0.31 7.83 8.18
N LEU A 237 -0.39 9.16 8.32
CA LEU A 237 0.48 10.10 7.61
C LEU A 237 1.95 9.73 7.82
N PHE A 238 2.39 9.64 9.06
CA PHE A 238 3.79 9.34 9.39
C PHE A 238 4.21 7.93 9.00
N ILE A 239 3.34 6.94 9.18
CA ILE A 239 3.60 5.55 8.74
C ILE A 239 3.73 5.47 7.22
N THR A 240 2.91 6.20 6.47
CA THR A 240 3.01 6.25 5.00
C THR A 240 4.32 6.90 4.57
N ILE A 241 4.70 8.03 5.17
CA ILE A 241 5.99 8.69 4.90
C ILE A 241 7.15 7.73 5.19
N LEU A 242 7.14 7.07 6.35
CA LEU A 242 8.19 6.13 6.73
C LEU A 242 8.29 4.95 5.76
N ARG A 243 7.13 4.42 5.32
CA ARG A 243 7.09 3.38 4.29
C ARG A 243 7.69 3.86 2.97
N ASP A 244 7.30 5.03 2.50
CA ASP A 244 7.79 5.56 1.22
C ASP A 244 9.29 5.81 1.27
N ILE A 245 9.81 6.38 2.37
CA ILE A 245 11.26 6.56 2.56
C ILE A 245 11.97 5.20 2.54
N LYS A 246 11.48 4.22 3.29
CA LYS A 246 12.03 2.87 3.27
C LYS A 246 11.98 2.26 1.87
N GLU A 247 10.87 2.39 1.16
CA GLU A 247 10.70 1.80 -0.16
C GLU A 247 11.55 2.47 -1.24
N ASP A 248 11.72 3.78 -1.20
CA ASP A 248 12.35 4.53 -2.28
C ASP A 248 13.86 4.76 -2.05
N PHE A 249 14.29 4.81 -0.79
CA PHE A 249 15.70 5.12 -0.42
C PHE A 249 16.42 3.95 0.27
N LEU A 250 15.87 2.73 0.25
CA LEU A 250 16.46 1.59 0.95
C LEU A 250 17.91 1.31 0.52
N VAL A 251 18.22 1.48 -0.76
CA VAL A 251 19.58 1.31 -1.30
C VAL A 251 20.56 2.42 -0.87
N ASN A 252 20.05 3.57 -0.43
CA ASN A 252 20.84 4.65 0.16
C ASN A 252 20.95 4.51 1.69
N ILE A 253 20.00 3.77 2.31
CA ILE A 253 20.00 3.48 3.76
C ILE A 253 20.97 2.34 4.07
N ILE A 254 21.01 1.29 3.23
CA ILE A 254 21.80 0.07 3.45
C ILE A 254 22.87 -0.03 2.37
N ASP A 255 24.10 -0.37 2.77
CA ASP A 255 25.16 -0.66 1.82
C ASP A 255 24.85 -1.92 1.01
N VAL A 256 24.46 -1.71 -0.26
CA VAL A 256 24.07 -2.79 -1.18
C VAL A 256 25.27 -3.56 -1.76
N SER A 257 26.50 -3.04 -1.60
CA SER A 257 27.70 -3.69 -2.13
C SER A 257 28.03 -5.00 -1.42
N THR A 258 27.60 -5.13 -0.18
CA THR A 258 27.89 -6.28 0.71
C THR A 258 26.76 -7.31 0.78
N ILE A 259 25.62 -7.06 0.14
CA ILE A 259 24.42 -7.90 0.25
C ILE A 259 24.01 -8.52 -1.09
N SER A 260 23.27 -9.64 -1.00
CA SER A 260 22.67 -10.27 -2.19
C SER A 260 21.62 -9.35 -2.83
N SER A 261 21.61 -9.25 -4.17
CA SER A 261 20.58 -8.52 -4.92
C SER A 261 19.15 -8.99 -4.60
N TRP A 262 18.99 -10.23 -4.11
CA TRP A 262 17.68 -10.81 -3.76
C TRP A 262 17.26 -10.58 -2.31
N LEU A 263 18.08 -9.91 -1.48
CA LEU A 263 17.78 -9.68 -0.07
C LEU A 263 16.41 -9.01 0.14
N PHE A 264 16.13 -7.98 -0.64
CA PHE A 264 14.89 -7.21 -0.50
C PHE A 264 13.66 -8.03 -0.84
N ALA A 265 13.74 -8.85 -1.92
CA ALA A 265 12.66 -9.76 -2.29
C ALA A 265 12.43 -10.84 -1.22
N GLN A 266 13.50 -11.38 -0.62
CA GLN A 266 13.40 -12.38 0.44
C GLN A 266 12.74 -11.80 1.69
N VAL A 267 13.17 -10.63 2.15
CA VAL A 267 12.60 -9.95 3.33
C VAL A 267 11.13 -9.63 3.11
N ASP A 268 10.81 -8.92 2.02
CA ASP A 268 9.44 -8.50 1.77
C ASP A 268 8.51 -9.71 1.46
N GLY A 269 9.05 -10.80 0.88
CA GLY A 269 8.34 -12.06 0.70
C GLY A 269 7.98 -12.74 2.03
N MET A 270 8.95 -12.87 2.97
CA MET A 270 8.70 -13.42 4.30
C MET A 270 7.70 -12.58 5.10
N VAL A 271 7.86 -11.25 5.09
CA VAL A 271 6.95 -10.30 5.73
C VAL A 271 5.53 -10.47 5.19
N THR A 272 5.40 -10.56 3.88
CA THR A 272 4.12 -10.75 3.19
C THR A 272 3.41 -12.03 3.63
N LEU A 273 4.13 -13.16 3.69
CA LEU A 273 3.55 -14.44 4.12
C LEU A 273 3.06 -14.40 5.57
N ILE A 274 3.82 -13.76 6.46
CA ILE A 274 3.43 -13.60 7.88
C ILE A 274 2.17 -12.75 7.99
N ILE A 275 2.11 -11.61 7.29
CA ILE A 275 0.95 -10.72 7.34
C ILE A 275 -0.29 -11.39 6.75
N LEU A 276 -0.16 -12.12 5.64
CA LEU A 276 -1.26 -12.92 5.09
C LEU A 276 -1.78 -13.95 6.10
N GLY A 277 -0.88 -14.65 6.79
CA GLY A 277 -1.26 -15.59 7.84
C GLY A 277 -2.02 -14.91 8.99
N ILE A 278 -1.54 -13.75 9.43
CA ILE A 278 -2.20 -12.96 10.49
C ILE A 278 -3.60 -12.50 10.03
N PHE A 279 -3.73 -11.94 8.83
CA PHE A 279 -5.02 -11.47 8.32
C PHE A 279 -6.00 -12.63 8.06
N ALA A 280 -5.49 -13.78 7.60
CA ALA A 280 -6.29 -14.99 7.48
C ALA A 280 -6.84 -15.47 8.84
N MET A 281 -6.02 -15.46 9.89
CA MET A 281 -6.49 -15.77 11.25
C MET A 281 -7.52 -14.76 11.76
N MET A 282 -7.37 -13.48 11.45
CA MET A 282 -8.35 -12.46 11.82
C MET A 282 -9.70 -12.63 11.14
N SER A 283 -9.73 -13.19 9.93
CA SER A 283 -11.00 -13.46 9.23
C SER A 283 -11.85 -14.52 9.93
N LEU A 284 -11.25 -15.35 10.79
CA LEU A 284 -11.96 -16.34 11.61
C LEU A 284 -12.68 -15.73 12.83
N ILE A 285 -12.36 -14.48 13.17
CA ILE A 285 -12.98 -13.80 14.31
C ILE A 285 -14.30 -13.15 13.87
N ASN A 286 -15.43 -13.67 14.38
CA ASN A 286 -16.77 -13.19 14.02
C ASN A 286 -17.10 -11.79 14.56
N SER A 287 -16.47 -11.33 15.65
CA SER A 287 -16.78 -10.05 16.28
C SER A 287 -15.93 -8.93 15.67
N ASN A 288 -16.56 -7.97 15.00
CA ASN A 288 -15.90 -6.80 14.44
C ASN A 288 -15.15 -5.99 15.51
N TYR A 289 -15.71 -5.86 16.70
CA TYR A 289 -15.07 -5.15 17.81
C TYR A 289 -13.79 -5.85 18.29
N ARG A 290 -13.82 -7.20 18.44
CA ARG A 290 -12.62 -7.96 18.81
C ARG A 290 -11.51 -7.85 17.76
N VAL A 291 -11.88 -7.89 16.47
CA VAL A 291 -10.90 -7.66 15.38
C VAL A 291 -10.27 -6.28 15.50
N LEU A 292 -11.06 -5.23 15.75
CA LEU A 292 -10.53 -3.87 15.95
C LEU A 292 -9.57 -3.80 17.15
N GLN A 293 -9.87 -4.45 18.26
CA GLN A 293 -8.99 -4.50 19.43
C GLN A 293 -7.66 -5.19 19.11
N VAL A 294 -7.70 -6.33 18.42
CA VAL A 294 -6.49 -7.06 18.01
C VAL A 294 -5.67 -6.23 17.03
N LEU A 295 -6.30 -5.60 16.04
CA LEU A 295 -5.62 -4.69 15.09
C LEU A 295 -4.94 -3.54 15.82
N LEU A 296 -5.64 -2.89 16.78
CA LEU A 296 -5.06 -1.79 17.55
C LEU A 296 -3.87 -2.26 18.42
N ALA A 297 -3.97 -3.41 19.07
CA ALA A 297 -2.86 -3.99 19.81
C ALA A 297 -1.65 -4.27 18.91
N MET A 298 -1.88 -4.79 17.70
CA MET A 298 -0.82 -5.05 16.72
C MET A 298 -0.17 -3.77 16.19
N VAL A 299 -0.94 -2.73 15.87
CA VAL A 299 -0.37 -1.48 15.37
C VAL A 299 0.37 -0.72 16.46
N ILE A 300 -0.07 -0.79 17.73
CA ILE A 300 0.67 -0.25 18.89
C ILE A 300 1.98 -1.01 19.06
N GLY A 301 1.94 -2.33 19.07
CA GLY A 301 3.14 -3.17 19.17
C GLY A 301 4.11 -2.94 18.01
N GLY A 302 3.61 -2.87 16.77
CA GLY A 302 4.40 -2.59 15.58
C GLY A 302 5.07 -1.21 15.64
N ALA A 303 4.34 -0.15 15.98
CA ALA A 303 4.89 1.19 16.13
C ALA A 303 5.95 1.26 17.27
N GLY A 304 5.70 0.60 18.40
CA GLY A 304 6.67 0.48 19.49
C GLY A 304 7.95 -0.27 19.06
N THR A 305 7.81 -1.34 18.29
CA THR A 305 8.95 -2.11 17.76
C THR A 305 9.77 -1.27 16.78
N ILE A 306 9.13 -0.50 15.89
CA ILE A 306 9.83 0.43 14.98
C ILE A 306 10.71 1.38 15.78
N SER A 307 10.14 2.02 16.82
CA SER A 307 10.87 2.96 17.67
C SER A 307 12.02 2.29 18.43
N TYR A 308 11.76 1.13 19.01
CA TYR A 308 12.77 0.38 19.76
C TYR A 308 13.99 -0.01 18.90
N LEU A 309 13.74 -0.56 17.71
CA LEU A 309 14.79 -0.97 16.77
C LEU A 309 15.59 0.24 16.25
N ALA A 310 14.93 1.36 16.05
CA ALA A 310 15.55 2.56 15.54
C ALA A 310 16.47 3.23 16.55
N PHE A 311 16.00 3.45 17.79
CA PHE A 311 16.83 4.08 18.83
C PHE A 311 17.92 3.18 19.40
N ASN A 312 17.81 1.86 19.26
CA ASN A 312 18.80 0.92 19.73
C ASN A 312 19.60 0.27 18.59
N TYR A 313 19.63 0.88 17.41
CA TYR A 313 20.28 0.32 16.23
C TYR A 313 21.73 -0.10 16.52
N ASP A 314 22.53 0.82 17.06
CA ASP A 314 23.95 0.58 17.36
C ASP A 314 24.16 -0.38 18.54
N ALA A 315 23.25 -0.39 19.52
CA ALA A 315 23.34 -1.26 20.69
C ALA A 315 22.96 -2.72 20.39
N LEU A 316 22.00 -2.93 19.49
CA LEU A 316 21.51 -4.25 19.13
C LEU A 316 22.46 -5.01 18.21
N GLN A 317 23.27 -4.31 17.41
CA GLN A 317 24.21 -4.87 16.43
C GLN A 317 23.63 -6.04 15.61
N LEU A 318 22.36 -5.90 15.22
CA LEU A 318 21.66 -6.92 14.45
C LEU A 318 22.25 -7.04 13.03
N PRO A 319 22.42 -8.27 12.51
CA PRO A 319 22.71 -8.44 11.08
C PRO A 319 21.66 -7.73 10.22
N THR A 320 22.10 -7.11 9.12
CA THR A 320 21.25 -6.30 8.22
C THR A 320 19.94 -6.99 7.83
N LEU A 321 20.00 -8.31 7.56
CA LEU A 321 18.81 -9.11 7.24
C LEU A 321 17.76 -9.08 8.35
N TYR A 322 18.17 -9.32 9.60
CA TYR A 322 17.23 -9.38 10.73
C TYR A 322 16.69 -8.00 11.09
N TRP A 323 17.54 -6.98 11.08
CA TRP A 323 17.10 -5.60 11.29
C TRP A 323 16.07 -5.18 10.23
N LEU A 324 16.38 -5.40 8.95
CA LEU A 324 15.48 -5.05 7.86
C LEU A 324 14.16 -5.83 7.91
N PHE A 325 14.23 -7.13 8.27
CA PHE A 325 13.04 -7.97 8.44
C PHE A 325 12.13 -7.45 9.55
N LEU A 326 12.68 -7.16 10.73
CA LEU A 326 11.89 -6.68 11.87
C LEU A 326 11.31 -5.29 11.62
N GLN A 327 12.10 -4.37 11.05
CA GLN A 327 11.62 -3.05 10.64
C GLN A 327 10.51 -3.15 9.60
N SER A 328 10.69 -3.97 8.56
CA SER A 328 9.70 -4.17 7.52
C SER A 328 8.43 -4.81 8.04
N LEU A 329 8.54 -5.87 8.87
CA LEU A 329 7.40 -6.56 9.44
C LEU A 329 6.56 -5.60 10.30
N SER A 330 7.21 -4.86 11.20
CA SER A 330 6.55 -3.90 12.08
C SER A 330 5.85 -2.80 11.28
N LEU A 331 6.53 -2.24 10.30
CA LEU A 331 6.01 -1.18 9.44
C LEU A 331 4.81 -1.64 8.61
N TYR A 332 4.91 -2.80 7.96
CA TYR A 332 3.83 -3.31 7.12
C TYR A 332 2.64 -3.85 7.94
N ILE A 333 2.85 -4.37 9.15
CA ILE A 333 1.75 -4.68 10.07
C ILE A 333 0.93 -3.42 10.32
N VAL A 334 1.57 -2.30 10.65
CA VAL A 334 0.86 -1.04 10.90
C VAL A 334 0.19 -0.54 9.63
N TYR A 335 0.94 -0.40 8.54
CA TYR A 335 0.46 0.17 7.29
C TYR A 335 -0.70 -0.63 6.68
N LEU A 336 -0.53 -1.94 6.47
CA LEU A 336 -1.54 -2.77 5.83
C LEU A 336 -2.78 -2.99 6.68
N SER A 337 -2.69 -2.92 8.01
CA SER A 337 -3.86 -2.95 8.88
C SER A 337 -4.88 -1.87 8.52
N PHE A 338 -4.42 -0.65 8.20
CA PHE A 338 -5.29 0.45 7.79
C PHE A 338 -5.74 0.36 6.33
N GLN A 339 -4.87 -0.14 5.47
CA GLN A 339 -5.17 -0.25 4.03
C GLN A 339 -6.15 -1.39 3.69
N THR A 340 -6.34 -2.36 4.59
CA THR A 340 -7.14 -3.54 4.29
C THR A 340 -8.32 -3.76 5.24
N LEU A 341 -8.10 -3.88 6.54
CA LEU A 341 -9.08 -4.41 7.47
C LEU A 341 -9.72 -3.37 8.40
N PHE A 342 -8.95 -2.38 8.84
CA PHE A 342 -9.37 -1.49 9.94
C PHE A 342 -10.66 -0.73 9.62
N PHE A 343 -10.69 -0.01 8.50
CA PHE A 343 -11.85 0.83 8.17
C PHE A 343 -13.09 0.02 7.82
N GLU A 344 -12.95 -1.17 7.24
CA GLU A 344 -14.08 -2.07 7.00
C GLU A 344 -14.69 -2.56 8.31
N ARG A 345 -13.85 -3.02 9.23
CA ARG A 345 -14.29 -3.48 10.55
C ARG A 345 -14.84 -2.34 11.41
N PHE A 346 -14.27 -1.14 11.30
CA PHE A 346 -14.78 0.06 11.96
C PHE A 346 -16.19 0.41 11.48
N ILE A 347 -16.41 0.49 10.17
CA ILE A 347 -17.71 0.76 9.57
C ILE A 347 -18.73 -0.29 10.00
N ALA A 348 -18.37 -1.58 9.93
CA ALA A 348 -19.25 -2.67 10.33
C ALA A 348 -19.57 -2.66 11.84
N CYS A 349 -18.59 -2.39 12.70
CA CYS A 349 -18.76 -2.35 14.15
C CYS A 349 -19.72 -1.25 14.60
N PHE A 350 -19.60 -0.07 14.03
CA PHE A 350 -20.41 1.10 14.41
C PHE A 350 -21.60 1.34 13.49
N LYS A 351 -21.90 0.39 12.57
CA LYS A 351 -23.01 0.46 11.60
C LYS A 351 -23.03 1.79 10.83
N ILE A 352 -21.85 2.28 10.45
CA ILE A 352 -21.69 3.55 9.77
C ILE A 352 -22.17 3.40 8.33
N LYS A 353 -23.05 4.30 7.87
CA LYS A 353 -23.37 4.41 6.44
C LYS A 353 -22.17 5.07 5.75
N GLY A 354 -21.33 4.29 5.09
CA GLY A 354 -20.10 4.80 4.49
C GLY A 354 -19.35 3.73 3.69
N ASN A 355 -18.22 4.12 3.10
CA ASN A 355 -17.34 3.26 2.32
C ASN A 355 -15.91 3.34 2.85
N ALA A 356 -15.29 2.21 3.16
CA ALA A 356 -13.89 2.12 3.57
C ALA A 356 -12.93 2.74 2.54
N GLY A 357 -13.22 2.60 1.25
CA GLY A 357 -12.42 3.19 0.19
C GLY A 357 -12.27 4.71 0.26
N PHE A 358 -13.27 5.42 0.81
CA PHE A 358 -13.16 6.86 1.03
C PHE A 358 -12.08 7.20 2.10
N PHE A 359 -12.06 6.46 3.21
CA PHE A 359 -11.03 6.64 4.24
C PHE A 359 -9.65 6.30 3.71
N ILE A 360 -9.52 5.16 3.02
CA ILE A 360 -8.27 4.70 2.42
C ILE A 360 -7.74 5.73 1.40
N ALA A 361 -8.59 6.23 0.50
CA ALA A 361 -8.18 7.25 -0.47
C ALA A 361 -7.72 8.55 0.22
N THR A 362 -8.40 8.94 1.32
CA THR A 362 -8.05 10.15 2.07
C THR A 362 -6.69 10.01 2.76
N ILE A 363 -6.44 8.88 3.44
CA ILE A 363 -5.16 8.64 4.13
C ILE A 363 -4.00 8.52 3.15
N ASP A 364 -4.23 7.91 1.98
CA ASP A 364 -3.24 7.81 0.91
C ASP A 364 -2.85 9.21 0.38
N PHE A 365 -3.85 10.04 0.07
CA PHE A 365 -3.61 11.40 -0.42
C PHE A 365 -2.79 12.23 0.58
N ILE A 366 -3.18 12.20 1.86
CA ILE A 366 -2.47 12.88 2.94
C ILE A 366 -1.05 12.32 3.07
N GLY A 367 -0.89 11.00 3.03
CA GLY A 367 0.39 10.31 3.17
C GLY A 367 1.38 10.71 2.08
N TYR A 368 1.01 10.59 0.80
CA TYR A 368 1.90 10.97 -0.32
C TYR A 368 2.26 12.47 -0.32
N THR A 369 1.31 13.33 0.05
CA THR A 369 1.60 14.77 0.22
C THR A 369 2.66 14.97 1.31
N GLY A 370 2.51 14.29 2.44
CA GLY A 370 3.49 14.33 3.53
C GLY A 370 4.86 13.80 3.12
N THR A 371 4.92 12.73 2.33
CA THR A 371 6.19 12.19 1.81
C THR A 371 6.95 13.25 1.01
N VAL A 372 6.27 13.93 0.08
CA VAL A 372 6.89 15.02 -0.71
C VAL A 372 7.41 16.13 0.21
N CYS A 373 6.60 16.55 1.19
CA CYS A 373 7.02 17.59 2.14
C CYS A 373 8.26 17.20 2.95
N VAL A 374 8.32 15.95 3.45
CA VAL A 374 9.46 15.47 4.25
C VAL A 374 10.72 15.31 3.39
N LEU A 375 10.59 14.84 2.16
CA LEU A 375 11.73 14.74 1.24
C LEU A 375 12.29 16.12 0.88
N LEU A 376 11.41 17.10 0.61
CA LEU A 376 11.85 18.49 0.38
C LEU A 376 12.49 19.09 1.64
N PHE A 377 11.92 18.83 2.82
CA PHE A 377 12.50 19.30 4.08
C PHE A 377 13.91 18.70 4.31
N LYS A 378 14.07 17.39 4.12
CA LYS A 378 15.38 16.73 4.24
C LYS A 378 16.39 17.35 3.29
N GLU A 379 16.01 17.57 2.05
CA GLU A 379 16.88 18.07 1.01
C GLU A 379 17.35 19.50 1.26
N PHE A 380 16.45 20.41 1.60
CA PHE A 380 16.76 21.82 1.73
C PHE A 380 17.16 22.28 3.13
N CYS A 381 16.71 21.57 4.17
CA CYS A 381 16.97 21.96 5.55
C CYS A 381 18.05 21.11 6.24
N SER A 382 18.34 19.91 5.73
CA SER A 382 19.27 18.96 6.34
C SER A 382 20.00 18.12 5.29
N PRO A 383 20.68 18.72 4.29
CA PRO A 383 21.27 18.00 3.16
C PRO A 383 22.40 17.05 3.59
N ASP A 384 23.13 17.39 4.64
CA ASP A 384 24.33 16.66 5.08
C ASP A 384 24.03 15.42 5.94
N ILE A 385 22.75 15.15 6.27
CA ILE A 385 22.38 13.99 7.09
C ILE A 385 22.50 12.72 6.25
N ASN A 386 23.22 11.72 6.78
CA ASN A 386 23.28 10.37 6.23
C ASN A 386 21.90 9.72 6.21
N TRP A 387 21.56 8.99 5.14
CA TRP A 387 20.25 8.35 4.98
C TRP A 387 19.91 7.35 6.09
N MET A 388 20.90 6.56 6.58
CA MET A 388 20.70 5.62 7.69
C MET A 388 20.40 6.37 8.99
N GLU A 389 21.16 7.44 9.29
CA GLU A 389 20.93 8.26 10.48
C GLU A 389 19.57 8.94 10.42
N PHE A 390 19.23 9.54 9.29
CA PHE A 390 17.91 10.15 9.06
C PHE A 390 16.78 9.13 9.24
N TYR A 391 16.91 7.95 8.63
CA TYR A 391 15.90 6.90 8.73
C TYR A 391 15.72 6.44 10.18
N ASN A 392 16.79 6.19 10.92
CA ASN A 392 16.72 5.76 12.32
C ASN A 392 16.11 6.84 13.22
N GLN A 393 16.54 8.09 13.11
CA GLN A 393 15.96 9.17 13.90
C GLN A 393 14.49 9.38 13.57
N PHE A 394 14.14 9.44 12.28
CA PHE A 394 12.77 9.63 11.85
C PHE A 394 11.86 8.47 12.26
N SER A 395 12.27 7.22 12.04
CA SER A 395 11.48 6.03 12.41
C SER A 395 11.32 5.90 13.92
N GLY A 396 12.35 6.25 14.71
CA GLY A 396 12.28 6.27 16.17
C GLY A 396 11.19 7.21 16.68
N TRP A 397 11.18 8.45 16.23
CA TRP A 397 10.16 9.42 16.62
C TRP A 397 8.78 9.09 16.07
N VAL A 398 8.68 8.64 14.82
CA VAL A 398 7.41 8.18 14.23
C VAL A 398 6.82 7.05 15.05
N GLY A 399 7.62 6.08 15.48
CA GLY A 399 7.15 4.96 16.30
C GLY A 399 6.53 5.42 17.64
N ILE A 400 7.16 6.37 18.34
CA ILE A 400 6.60 6.95 19.59
C ILE A 400 5.27 7.67 19.32
N VAL A 401 5.29 8.62 18.38
CA VAL A 401 4.12 9.46 18.07
C VAL A 401 2.92 8.61 17.62
N CYS A 402 3.17 7.62 16.77
CA CYS A 402 2.13 6.70 16.31
C CYS A 402 1.61 5.81 17.46
N SER A 403 2.49 5.31 18.33
CA SER A 403 2.06 4.52 19.49
C SER A 403 1.11 5.30 20.38
N ILE A 404 1.42 6.58 20.69
CA ILE A 404 0.57 7.45 21.48
C ILE A 404 -0.79 7.67 20.80
N ALA A 405 -0.79 7.96 19.48
CA ALA A 405 -2.01 8.16 18.71
C ALA A 405 -2.88 6.89 18.64
N PHE A 406 -2.27 5.71 18.51
CA PHE A 406 -3.00 4.43 18.48
C PHE A 406 -3.55 4.05 19.87
N ILE A 407 -2.82 4.33 20.96
CA ILE A 407 -3.32 4.14 22.33
C ILE A 407 -4.53 5.06 22.55
N GLY A 408 -4.43 6.35 22.19
CA GLY A 408 -5.56 7.28 22.27
C GLY A 408 -6.78 6.80 21.45
N SER A 409 -6.53 6.28 20.25
CA SER A 409 -7.57 5.71 19.39
C SER A 409 -8.23 4.47 20.02
N ALA A 410 -7.45 3.60 20.67
CA ALA A 410 -7.96 2.42 21.37
C ALA A 410 -8.86 2.80 22.55
N ILE A 411 -8.44 3.77 23.36
CA ILE A 411 -9.23 4.29 24.49
C ILE A 411 -10.53 4.90 23.99
N TYR A 412 -10.48 5.75 22.94
CA TYR A 412 -11.69 6.36 22.36
C TYR A 412 -12.67 5.32 21.83
N LEU A 413 -12.19 4.32 21.07
CA LEU A 413 -13.03 3.24 20.52
C LEU A 413 -13.66 2.40 21.64
N MET A 414 -12.93 2.10 22.69
CA MET A 414 -13.44 1.37 23.84
C MET A 414 -14.57 2.14 24.53
N GLN A 415 -14.37 3.42 24.82
CA GLN A 415 -15.39 4.28 25.45
C GLN A 415 -16.64 4.40 24.56
N ARG A 416 -16.45 4.58 23.25
CA ARG A 416 -17.57 4.71 22.32
C ARG A 416 -18.37 3.41 22.18
N TYR A 417 -17.69 2.27 22.17
CA TYR A 417 -18.34 0.95 22.11
C TYR A 417 -19.14 0.67 23.38
N LEU A 418 -18.58 0.96 24.57
CA LEU A 418 -19.29 0.80 25.85
C LEU A 418 -20.54 1.67 25.90
N SER A 419 -20.47 2.92 25.44
CA SER A 419 -21.64 3.80 25.39
C SER A 419 -22.76 3.27 24.50
N LEU A 420 -22.43 2.58 23.40
CA LEU A 420 -23.43 1.95 22.53
C LEU A 420 -24.12 0.75 23.20
N ILE A 421 -23.39 -0.04 23.98
CA ILE A 421 -23.96 -1.18 24.71
C ILE A 421 -24.94 -0.68 25.79
N HIS A 422 -24.57 0.34 26.55
CA HIS A 422 -25.44 0.93 27.58
C HIS A 422 -26.73 1.54 27.01
N ILE A 423 -26.69 2.10 25.82
CA ILE A 423 -27.88 2.64 25.14
C ILE A 423 -28.79 1.50 24.61
N SER A 424 -28.22 0.35 24.28
CA SER A 424 -28.96 -0.79 23.72
C SER A 424 -29.55 -1.75 24.77
N GLU A 425 -29.13 -1.66 26.04
CA GLU A 425 -29.78 -2.35 27.15
C GLU A 425 -31.02 -1.55 27.59
N PRO A 426 -32.24 -2.05 27.34
CA PRO A 426 -33.45 -1.45 27.94
C PRO A 426 -33.30 -1.56 29.46
N THR A 427 -33.37 -0.43 30.16
CA THR A 427 -33.55 -0.38 31.61
C THR A 427 -34.66 -1.39 31.98
N ARG A 428 -34.28 -2.51 32.57
CA ARG A 428 -35.26 -3.42 33.19
C ARG A 428 -35.89 -2.60 34.34
N PRO A 429 -37.18 -2.36 34.33
CA PRO A 429 -37.83 -1.79 35.49
C PRO A 429 -37.76 -2.83 36.63
N TYR A 430 -37.29 -2.39 37.76
CA TYR A 430 -37.34 -3.13 39.01
C TYR A 430 -38.81 -3.34 39.44
#